data_6ab9886024e1b8b6cf6900531e949d4b
#
_entry.id   6ab9886024e1b8b6cf6900531e949d4b
#
_cell.length_a   1.000
_cell.length_b   1.000
_cell.length_c   1.000
_cell.angle_alpha   90.00
_cell.angle_beta   90.00
_cell.angle_gamma   90.00
#
_symmetry.space_group_name_H-M   'P 1'
#
loop_
_entity.id
_entity.type
_entity.pdbx_description
1 polymer ?
#
loop_
_entity_poly.entity_id
_entity_poly.type
_entity_poly.pdbx_seq_one_letter_code
_entity_poly.pdbx_strand_id
1 'polypeptide(L)'
;GLRADSSSAKRFHTMQGGTYSAVGAGGAITGRGAHLLIIDDPIKGREDAESETQRKNLVEWYKSVAYTRLQPGGKIIIIQTRWHQDDLAGHILAESKEDWKILDLPAIDDKGNALWPEAYSKEDLEKIKATVGNRVWQALYQQQPSGDEGSIIKREWWNIYEGEKIPSLSYVVQSYDTAFSTRSSADFSACTTWGVFTARDESNQPYPAAILLDAWKERLEYPDLRKRAQDS
;
A
#
# COMPACT_ATOMS: atom_id res chain seq x y z
N GLY A 1 22.80 5.10 -33.73
CA GLY A 1 21.60 5.19 -34.57
C GLY A 1 20.79 3.88 -34.52
N LEU A 2 19.55 3.92 -34.97
CA LEU A 2 18.69 2.74 -35.11
C LEU A 2 18.97 2.05 -36.44
N ARG A 3 18.80 0.72 -36.48
CA ARG A 3 18.86 -0.05 -37.73
C ARG A 3 17.61 0.27 -38.58
N ALA A 4 17.81 0.53 -39.85
CA ALA A 4 16.75 0.87 -40.79
C ALA A 4 15.72 -0.27 -41.00
N ASP A 5 16.17 -1.53 -40.85
CA ASP A 5 15.34 -2.74 -40.98
C ASP A 5 14.56 -3.13 -39.71
N SER A 6 14.67 -2.34 -38.63
CA SER A 6 14.08 -2.68 -37.36
C SER A 6 13.72 -1.41 -36.57
N SER A 7 12.61 -0.76 -36.93
CA SER A 7 12.18 0.53 -36.40
C SER A 7 10.71 0.56 -35.92
N SER A 8 10.17 -0.56 -35.46
CA SER A 8 8.82 -0.59 -34.91
C SER A 8 8.77 0.09 -33.55
N ALA A 9 7.66 0.78 -33.23
CA ALA A 9 7.46 1.44 -31.94
C ALA A 9 7.56 0.49 -30.73
N LYS A 10 7.25 -0.79 -30.91
CA LYS A 10 7.30 -1.81 -29.85
C LYS A 10 8.62 -2.57 -29.81
N ARG A 11 9.42 -2.51 -30.88
CA ARG A 11 10.70 -3.21 -30.97
C ARG A 11 11.61 -2.55 -31.98
N PHE A 12 12.83 -2.28 -31.59
CA PHE A 12 13.88 -1.82 -32.48
C PHE A 12 15.25 -2.33 -32.06
N HIS A 13 16.18 -2.31 -33.01
CA HIS A 13 17.56 -2.65 -32.79
C HIS A 13 18.45 -1.44 -33.02
N THR A 14 19.52 -1.31 -32.22
CA THR A 14 20.54 -0.31 -32.45
C THR A 14 21.63 -0.85 -33.41
N MET A 15 22.37 0.05 -34.02
CA MET A 15 23.52 -0.34 -34.88
C MET A 15 24.61 -1.06 -34.12
N GLN A 16 24.70 -0.86 -32.80
CA GLN A 16 25.66 -1.50 -31.90
C GLN A 16 25.17 -2.86 -31.37
N GLY A 17 24.08 -3.41 -31.89
CA GLY A 17 23.54 -4.72 -31.49
C GLY A 17 22.62 -4.70 -30.27
N GLY A 18 22.31 -3.53 -29.70
CA GLY A 18 21.32 -3.42 -28.64
C GLY A 18 19.91 -3.65 -29.15
N THR A 19 19.02 -4.12 -28.27
CA THR A 19 17.60 -4.34 -28.59
C THR A 19 16.73 -3.66 -27.55
N TYR A 20 15.74 -2.91 -28.00
CA TYR A 20 14.62 -2.43 -27.18
C TYR A 20 13.38 -3.25 -27.50
N SER A 21 12.61 -3.59 -26.48
CA SER A 21 11.30 -4.25 -26.62
C SER A 21 10.34 -3.74 -25.57
N ALA A 22 9.13 -3.30 -25.98
CA ALA A 22 8.05 -2.88 -25.10
C ALA A 22 6.88 -3.86 -25.18
N VAL A 23 6.34 -4.21 -24.01
CA VAL A 23 5.16 -5.07 -23.85
C VAL A 23 4.31 -4.52 -22.73
N GLY A 24 3.00 -4.77 -22.76
CA GLY A 24 2.15 -4.41 -21.61
C GLY A 24 2.42 -5.31 -20.41
N ALA A 25 2.24 -4.77 -19.21
CA ALA A 25 2.27 -5.56 -17.97
C ALA A 25 1.26 -6.72 -18.05
N GLY A 26 1.65 -7.91 -17.58
CA GLY A 26 0.89 -9.14 -17.77
C GLY A 26 1.13 -9.82 -19.13
N GLY A 27 1.81 -9.18 -20.08
CA GLY A 27 2.13 -9.74 -21.39
C GLY A 27 3.29 -10.73 -21.35
N ALA A 28 3.37 -11.60 -22.38
CA ALA A 28 4.45 -12.56 -22.52
C ALA A 28 5.74 -11.88 -23.00
N ILE A 29 6.82 -11.99 -22.23
CA ILE A 29 8.18 -11.54 -22.60
C ILE A 29 9.06 -12.77 -22.94
N THR A 30 8.48 -13.77 -23.58
CA THR A 30 9.14 -15.05 -23.81
C THR A 30 10.33 -14.95 -24.77
N GLY A 31 11.40 -15.72 -24.47
CA GLY A 31 12.57 -15.90 -25.36
C GLY A 31 13.54 -14.72 -25.42
N ARG A 32 13.48 -13.75 -24.49
CA ARG A 32 14.35 -12.57 -24.48
C ARG A 32 14.93 -12.33 -23.10
N GLY A 33 16.24 -12.17 -23.04
CA GLY A 33 16.92 -11.68 -21.84
C GLY A 33 16.99 -10.15 -21.83
N ALA A 34 17.06 -9.55 -20.64
CA ALA A 34 17.17 -8.12 -20.45
C ALA A 34 18.36 -7.78 -19.54
N HIS A 35 19.22 -6.86 -19.97
CA HIS A 35 20.22 -6.24 -19.10
C HIS A 35 19.66 -5.06 -18.33
N LEU A 36 18.60 -4.46 -18.83
CA LEU A 36 17.83 -3.43 -18.16
C LEU A 36 16.33 -3.75 -18.36
N LEU A 37 15.62 -3.97 -17.28
CA LEU A 37 14.18 -4.13 -17.24
C LEU A 37 13.56 -2.86 -16.63
N ILE A 38 12.68 -2.23 -17.38
CA ILE A 38 11.92 -1.05 -16.89
C ILE A 38 10.46 -1.46 -16.82
N ILE A 39 9.87 -1.32 -15.64
CA ILE A 39 8.44 -1.51 -15.39
C ILE A 39 7.87 -0.11 -15.10
N ASP A 40 7.03 0.37 -16.02
CA ASP A 40 6.49 1.73 -15.99
C ASP A 40 4.97 1.67 -15.85
N ASP A 41 4.45 2.28 -14.80
CA ASP A 41 3.03 2.33 -14.42
C ASP A 41 2.27 1.01 -14.67
N PRO A 42 2.62 -0.08 -13.99
CA PRO A 42 2.06 -1.41 -14.27
C PRO A 42 0.57 -1.53 -13.89
N ILE A 43 0.05 -0.60 -13.12
CA ILE A 43 -1.37 -0.51 -12.69
C ILE A 43 -2.05 0.58 -13.50
N LYS A 44 -3.15 0.22 -14.17
CA LYS A 44 -3.85 1.14 -15.09
C LYS A 44 -4.70 2.21 -14.38
N GLY A 45 -5.10 1.95 -13.14
CA GLY A 45 -5.92 2.87 -12.40
C GLY A 45 -6.48 2.26 -11.12
N ARG A 46 -7.41 2.99 -10.50
CA ARG A 46 -7.95 2.67 -9.17
C ARG A 46 -8.60 1.29 -9.10
N GLU A 47 -9.42 0.93 -10.09
CA GLU A 47 -10.14 -0.35 -10.12
C GLU A 47 -9.17 -1.54 -10.06
N ASP A 48 -8.11 -1.50 -10.87
CA ASP A 48 -7.07 -2.54 -10.86
C ASP A 48 -6.30 -2.54 -9.53
N ALA A 49 -6.02 -1.35 -8.99
CA ALA A 49 -5.28 -1.20 -7.74
C ALA A 49 -6.06 -1.73 -6.51
N GLU A 50 -7.37 -1.57 -6.47
CA GLU A 50 -8.22 -2.05 -5.38
C GLU A 50 -8.54 -3.53 -5.49
N SER A 51 -8.42 -4.13 -6.69
CA SER A 51 -8.59 -5.55 -6.90
C SER A 51 -7.41 -6.36 -6.36
N GLU A 52 -7.61 -7.09 -5.27
CA GLU A 52 -6.60 -8.01 -4.71
C GLU A 52 -6.10 -9.02 -5.77
N THR A 53 -7.02 -9.52 -6.59
CA THR A 53 -6.70 -10.45 -7.67
C THR A 53 -5.76 -9.83 -8.70
N GLN A 54 -6.01 -8.59 -9.11
CA GLN A 54 -5.14 -7.89 -10.07
C GLN A 54 -3.78 -7.60 -9.47
N ARG A 55 -3.70 -7.19 -8.22
CA ARG A 55 -2.41 -6.99 -7.53
C ARG A 55 -1.61 -8.30 -7.43
N LYS A 56 -2.25 -9.40 -7.02
CA LYS A 56 -1.61 -10.73 -6.96
C LYS A 56 -1.13 -11.19 -8.34
N ASN A 57 -1.95 -11.03 -9.38
CA ASN A 57 -1.56 -11.39 -10.74
C ASN A 57 -0.36 -10.59 -11.25
N LEU A 58 -0.28 -9.30 -10.91
CA LEU A 58 0.85 -8.45 -11.27
C LEU A 58 2.14 -8.88 -10.57
N VAL A 59 2.06 -9.19 -9.28
CA VAL A 59 3.19 -9.70 -8.50
C VAL A 59 3.67 -11.05 -9.05
N GLU A 60 2.74 -11.95 -9.37
CA GLU A 60 3.05 -13.26 -9.94
C GLU A 60 3.71 -13.14 -11.33
N TRP A 61 3.18 -12.25 -12.17
CA TRP A 61 3.81 -11.91 -13.45
C TRP A 61 5.21 -11.33 -13.25
N TYR A 62 5.40 -10.44 -12.29
CA TYR A 62 6.73 -9.92 -11.96
C TYR A 62 7.70 -11.06 -11.60
N LYS A 63 7.33 -11.94 -10.68
CA LYS A 63 8.17 -13.03 -10.18
C LYS A 63 8.45 -14.08 -11.26
N SER A 64 7.42 -14.54 -11.97
CA SER A 64 7.50 -15.69 -12.87
C SER A 64 7.89 -15.34 -14.31
N VAL A 65 7.60 -14.13 -14.77
CA VAL A 65 7.80 -13.71 -16.16
C VAL A 65 8.85 -12.62 -16.28
N ALA A 66 8.67 -11.48 -15.61
CA ALA A 66 9.53 -10.32 -15.81
C ALA A 66 10.92 -10.52 -15.20
N TYR A 67 11.00 -10.85 -13.93
CA TYR A 67 12.26 -11.04 -13.21
C TYR A 67 13.12 -12.16 -13.82
N THR A 68 12.51 -13.25 -14.27
CA THR A 68 13.21 -14.38 -14.89
C THR A 68 13.88 -14.03 -16.23
N ARG A 69 13.62 -12.85 -16.78
CA ARG A 69 14.30 -12.36 -18.00
C ARG A 69 15.58 -11.60 -17.71
N LEU A 70 15.82 -11.25 -16.45
CA LEU A 70 17.01 -10.50 -16.09
C LEU A 70 18.26 -11.33 -16.33
N GLN A 71 19.21 -10.78 -17.09
CA GLN A 71 20.51 -11.40 -17.32
C GLN A 71 21.43 -11.19 -16.09
N PRO A 72 22.44 -12.01 -15.88
CA PRO A 72 23.41 -11.79 -14.82
C PRO A 72 24.00 -10.37 -14.86
N GLY A 73 23.94 -9.67 -13.73
CA GLY A 73 24.36 -8.25 -13.63
C GLY A 73 23.37 -7.23 -14.19
N GLY A 74 22.22 -7.68 -14.70
CA GLY A 74 21.15 -6.80 -15.16
C GLY A 74 20.55 -5.97 -14.05
N LYS A 75 19.83 -4.91 -14.41
CA LYS A 75 19.20 -3.94 -13.49
C LYS A 75 17.71 -3.88 -13.72
N ILE A 76 16.97 -3.58 -12.66
CA ILE A 76 15.53 -3.34 -12.71
C ILE A 76 15.26 -1.90 -12.27
N ILE A 77 14.41 -1.21 -12.99
CA ILE A 77 13.84 0.09 -12.61
C ILE A 77 12.33 -0.09 -12.58
N ILE A 78 11.71 0.28 -11.47
CA ILE A 78 10.25 0.31 -11.34
C ILE A 78 9.86 1.76 -11.13
N ILE A 79 9.02 2.27 -12.03
CA ILE A 79 8.46 3.61 -11.98
C ILE A 79 6.96 3.43 -11.83
N GLN A 80 6.38 3.96 -10.77
CA GLN A 80 4.93 3.91 -10.59
C GLN A 80 4.42 4.98 -9.64
N THR A 81 3.21 5.38 -9.84
CA THR A 81 2.41 6.08 -8.84
C THR A 81 1.89 5.07 -7.82
N ARG A 82 1.93 5.39 -6.54
CA ARG A 82 1.48 4.50 -5.48
C ARG A 82 -0.05 4.55 -5.37
N TRP A 83 -0.72 3.50 -5.81
CA TRP A 83 -2.18 3.40 -5.77
C TRP A 83 -2.69 2.68 -4.52
N HIS A 84 -1.93 1.71 -4.03
CA HIS A 84 -2.29 0.85 -2.91
C HIS A 84 -1.05 0.46 -2.11
N GLN A 85 -1.19 0.25 -0.79
CA GLN A 85 -0.05 -0.17 0.03
C GLN A 85 0.58 -1.49 -0.47
N ASP A 86 -0.26 -2.44 -0.92
CA ASP A 86 0.16 -3.74 -1.45
C ASP A 86 0.25 -3.75 -2.99
N ASP A 87 0.55 -2.61 -3.61
CA ASP A 87 0.92 -2.54 -5.02
C ASP A 87 2.28 -3.22 -5.26
N LEU A 88 2.72 -3.31 -6.53
CA LEU A 88 3.97 -4.00 -6.85
C LEU A 88 5.17 -3.47 -6.07
N ALA A 89 5.31 -2.14 -5.94
CA ALA A 89 6.40 -1.55 -5.16
C ALA A 89 6.26 -1.87 -3.67
N GLY A 90 5.05 -1.76 -3.09
CA GLY A 90 4.81 -2.11 -1.70
C GLY A 90 5.15 -3.56 -1.39
N HIS A 91 4.74 -4.49 -2.27
CA HIS A 91 5.07 -5.90 -2.14
C HIS A 91 6.59 -6.16 -2.20
N ILE A 92 7.27 -5.56 -3.18
CA ILE A 92 8.72 -5.70 -3.32
C ILE A 92 9.45 -5.15 -2.09
N LEU A 93 9.09 -3.98 -1.60
CA LEU A 93 9.73 -3.36 -0.43
C LEU A 93 9.48 -4.14 0.86
N ALA A 94 8.35 -4.85 0.97
CA ALA A 94 8.02 -5.67 2.14
C ALA A 94 8.73 -7.04 2.13
N GLU A 95 8.88 -7.67 0.97
CA GLU A 95 9.32 -9.07 0.87
C GLU A 95 10.70 -9.28 0.24
N SER A 96 11.21 -8.31 -0.54
CA SER A 96 12.50 -8.47 -1.21
C SER A 96 13.65 -8.39 -0.22
N LYS A 97 14.64 -9.29 -0.40
CA LYS A 97 15.92 -9.25 0.29
C LYS A 97 16.99 -8.47 -0.47
N GLU A 98 16.63 -7.94 -1.63
CA GLU A 98 17.53 -7.15 -2.47
C GLU A 98 17.62 -5.71 -1.94
N ASP A 99 18.76 -5.08 -2.13
CA ASP A 99 18.99 -3.68 -1.76
C ASP A 99 18.41 -2.75 -2.84
N TRP A 100 17.17 -2.32 -2.65
CA TRP A 100 16.48 -1.39 -3.53
C TRP A 100 16.80 0.05 -3.18
N LYS A 101 17.28 0.80 -4.17
CA LYS A 101 17.37 2.26 -4.05
C LYS A 101 16.01 2.88 -4.35
N ILE A 102 15.43 3.49 -3.33
CA ILE A 102 14.12 4.15 -3.42
C ILE A 102 14.33 5.62 -3.73
N LEU A 103 13.59 6.14 -4.72
CA LEU A 103 13.45 7.56 -4.98
C LEU A 103 11.96 7.90 -4.81
N ASP A 104 11.65 8.53 -3.69
CA ASP A 104 10.30 8.99 -3.35
C ASP A 104 10.17 10.47 -3.69
N LEU A 105 9.14 10.83 -4.45
CA LEU A 105 8.92 12.18 -4.98
C LEU A 105 7.50 12.66 -4.62
N PRO A 106 7.24 13.02 -3.35
CA PRO A 106 5.96 13.56 -2.94
C PRO A 106 5.72 14.95 -3.56
N ALA A 107 4.46 15.26 -3.88
CA ALA A 107 4.10 16.55 -4.46
C ALA A 107 4.39 17.73 -3.53
N ILE A 108 4.32 17.52 -2.22
CA ILE A 108 4.73 18.47 -1.18
C ILE A 108 5.65 17.73 -0.20
N ASP A 109 6.85 18.27 0.03
CA ASP A 109 7.83 17.72 0.96
C ASP A 109 7.45 17.97 2.44
N ASP A 110 8.20 17.39 3.38
CA ASP A 110 7.99 17.56 4.83
C ASP A 110 8.16 19.01 5.31
N LYS A 111 8.81 19.86 4.50
CA LYS A 111 8.97 21.29 4.78
C LYS A 111 7.85 22.13 4.20
N GLY A 112 6.91 21.52 3.50
CA GLY A 112 5.79 22.17 2.84
C GLY A 112 6.13 22.84 1.52
N ASN A 113 7.22 22.46 0.86
CA ASN A 113 7.58 22.95 -0.47
C ASN A 113 6.99 22.04 -1.55
N ALA A 114 6.51 22.65 -2.64
CA ALA A 114 6.08 21.89 -3.81
C ALA A 114 7.30 21.25 -4.51
N LEU A 115 7.12 20.01 -5.00
CA LEU A 115 8.16 19.30 -5.77
C LEU A 115 8.60 20.05 -7.02
N TRP A 116 7.65 20.68 -7.69
CA TRP A 116 7.89 21.44 -8.93
C TRP A 116 7.10 22.75 -8.94
N PRO A 117 7.55 23.75 -8.18
CA PRO A 117 6.79 24.99 -7.95
C PRO A 117 6.58 25.83 -9.23
N GLU A 118 7.44 25.68 -10.25
CA GLU A 118 7.30 26.37 -11.53
C GLU A 118 6.13 25.87 -12.37
N ALA A 119 5.74 24.61 -12.19
CA ALA A 119 4.61 24.00 -12.90
C ALA A 119 3.35 23.90 -12.04
N TYR A 120 3.52 23.63 -10.75
CA TYR A 120 2.41 23.46 -9.79
C TYR A 120 2.73 24.26 -8.53
N SER A 121 2.09 25.41 -8.39
CA SER A 121 2.19 26.20 -7.17
C SER A 121 1.57 25.47 -5.99
N LYS A 122 1.87 25.87 -4.77
CA LYS A 122 1.26 25.31 -3.56
C LYS A 122 -0.26 25.50 -3.57
N GLU A 123 -0.73 26.65 -4.04
CA GLU A 123 -2.14 26.98 -4.18
C GLU A 123 -2.86 26.03 -5.16
N ASP A 124 -2.20 25.67 -6.26
CA ASP A 124 -2.75 24.71 -7.23
C ASP A 124 -2.81 23.29 -6.66
N LEU A 125 -1.77 22.89 -5.93
CA LEU A 125 -1.74 21.61 -5.24
C LEU A 125 -2.82 21.50 -4.18
N GLU A 126 -3.12 22.56 -3.42
CA GLU A 126 -4.22 22.58 -2.45
C GLU A 126 -5.60 22.50 -3.13
N LYS A 127 -5.80 23.14 -4.29
CA LYS A 127 -7.02 22.97 -5.10
C LYS A 127 -7.18 21.53 -5.58
N ILE A 128 -6.10 20.93 -6.08
CA ILE A 128 -6.10 19.52 -6.50
C ILE A 128 -6.48 18.63 -5.31
N LYS A 129 -5.84 18.81 -4.18
CA LYS A 129 -6.11 18.05 -2.95
C LYS A 129 -7.58 18.13 -2.54
N ALA A 130 -8.15 19.34 -2.56
CA ALA A 130 -9.57 19.56 -2.25
C ALA A 130 -10.50 18.83 -3.23
N THR A 131 -10.11 18.75 -4.51
CA THR A 131 -10.89 18.09 -5.55
C THR A 131 -10.82 16.58 -5.51
N VAL A 132 -9.61 16.01 -5.36
CA VAL A 132 -9.42 14.55 -5.41
C VAL A 132 -9.70 13.85 -4.08
N GLY A 133 -9.72 14.60 -3.00
CA GLY A 133 -9.90 14.09 -1.64
C GLY A 133 -8.63 13.49 -1.02
N ASN A 134 -8.65 13.33 0.32
CA ASN A 134 -7.44 12.98 1.07
C ASN A 134 -6.84 11.62 0.67
N ARG A 135 -7.66 10.59 0.43
CA ARG A 135 -7.19 9.25 0.07
C ARG A 135 -6.39 9.26 -1.23
N VAL A 136 -6.95 9.85 -2.30
CA VAL A 136 -6.29 9.96 -3.61
C VAL A 136 -5.06 10.86 -3.50
N TRP A 137 -5.14 11.94 -2.75
CA TRP A 137 -4.01 12.83 -2.49
C TRP A 137 -2.85 12.09 -1.84
N GLN A 138 -3.09 11.38 -0.74
CA GLN A 138 -2.03 10.65 -0.04
C GLN A 138 -1.40 9.57 -0.94
N ALA A 139 -2.22 8.82 -1.67
CA ALA A 139 -1.74 7.76 -2.54
C ALA A 139 -0.94 8.30 -3.74
N LEU A 140 -1.57 9.12 -4.58
CA LEU A 140 -1.01 9.47 -5.88
C LEU A 140 -0.07 10.67 -5.86
N TYR A 141 -0.29 11.60 -4.93
CA TYR A 141 0.50 12.85 -4.88
C TYR A 141 1.56 12.80 -3.78
N GLN A 142 1.29 12.15 -2.65
CA GLN A 142 2.25 12.02 -1.56
C GLN A 142 2.97 10.67 -1.52
N GLN A 143 2.67 9.76 -2.45
CA GLN A 143 3.26 8.41 -2.56
C GLN A 143 3.07 7.54 -1.30
N GLN A 144 2.07 7.88 -0.47
CA GLN A 144 1.75 7.24 0.80
C GLN A 144 0.34 6.63 0.76
N PRO A 145 0.12 5.54 0.01
CA PRO A 145 -1.17 4.89 -0.03
C PRO A 145 -1.49 4.31 1.36
N SER A 146 -2.64 4.68 1.90
CA SER A 146 -3.20 4.01 3.08
C SER A 146 -4.09 2.86 2.63
N GLY A 147 -4.12 1.76 3.39
CA GLY A 147 -5.14 0.73 3.19
C GLY A 147 -6.54 1.28 3.42
N ASP A 148 -7.55 0.56 2.96
CA ASP A 148 -8.96 0.96 3.12
C ASP A 148 -9.36 1.22 4.57
N GLU A 149 -8.67 0.60 5.51
CA GLU A 149 -8.93 0.66 6.95
C GLU A 149 -8.44 1.96 7.62
N GLY A 150 -7.51 2.72 7.02
CA GLY A 150 -6.93 3.93 7.65
C GLY A 150 -7.67 5.24 7.37
N SER A 151 -8.72 5.24 6.53
CA SER A 151 -9.36 6.49 6.09
C SER A 151 -10.45 7.02 7.04
N ILE A 152 -11.05 6.16 7.84
CA ILE A 152 -12.15 6.53 8.75
C ILE A 152 -11.60 6.95 10.11
N ILE A 153 -10.63 6.19 10.66
CA ILE A 153 -10.00 6.52 11.94
C ILE A 153 -8.55 6.93 11.70
N LYS A 154 -8.26 8.20 11.92
CA LYS A 154 -6.92 8.73 11.69
C LYS A 154 -5.98 8.37 12.84
N ARG A 155 -4.72 8.04 12.52
CA ARG A 155 -3.71 7.71 13.52
C ARG A 155 -3.52 8.83 14.56
N GLU A 156 -3.63 10.07 14.15
CA GLU A 156 -3.51 11.25 15.01
C GLU A 156 -4.64 11.39 16.06
N TRP A 157 -5.73 10.63 15.91
CA TRP A 157 -6.82 10.58 16.89
C TRP A 157 -6.56 9.62 18.05
N TRP A 158 -5.54 8.76 17.91
CA TRP A 158 -5.16 7.82 18.94
C TRP A 158 -4.22 8.49 19.95
N ASN A 159 -4.66 8.59 21.18
CA ASN A 159 -3.81 8.95 22.29
C ASN A 159 -3.19 7.68 22.87
N ILE A 160 -1.86 7.62 22.91
CA ILE A 160 -1.14 6.51 23.53
C ILE A 160 -1.19 6.70 25.05
N TYR A 161 -1.66 5.71 25.77
CA TYR A 161 -1.65 5.74 27.22
C TYR A 161 -0.25 5.41 27.72
N GLU A 162 0.39 6.36 28.40
CA GLU A 162 1.77 6.24 28.90
C GLU A 162 1.85 5.91 30.40
N GLY A 163 0.72 5.60 31.04
CA GLY A 163 0.67 5.25 32.46
C GLY A 163 1.29 3.86 32.74
N GLU A 164 1.99 3.73 33.88
CA GLU A 164 2.58 2.45 34.31
C GLU A 164 1.55 1.36 34.62
N LYS A 165 0.30 1.73 34.91
CA LYS A 165 -0.80 0.81 35.24
C LYS A 165 -2.06 1.22 34.49
N ILE A 166 -2.80 0.23 34.00
CA ILE A 166 -4.13 0.43 33.43
C ILE A 166 -5.03 1.14 34.47
N PRO A 167 -5.81 2.18 34.08
CA PRO A 167 -6.72 2.86 34.98
C PRO A 167 -7.75 1.88 35.55
N SER A 168 -8.34 2.23 36.73
CA SER A 168 -9.41 1.43 37.32
C SER A 168 -10.62 1.45 36.37
N LEU A 169 -10.96 0.28 35.81
CA LEU A 169 -12.03 0.13 34.83
C LEU A 169 -13.39 0.03 35.51
N SER A 170 -14.39 0.69 34.94
CA SER A 170 -15.79 0.54 35.33
C SER A 170 -16.37 -0.77 34.79
N TYR A 171 -16.05 -1.09 33.55
CA TYR A 171 -16.39 -2.35 32.88
C TYR A 171 -15.52 -2.56 31.63
N VAL A 172 -15.58 -3.76 31.05
CA VAL A 172 -14.91 -4.12 29.81
C VAL A 172 -15.96 -4.47 28.76
N VAL A 173 -15.73 -4.02 27.53
CA VAL A 173 -16.59 -4.31 26.35
C VAL A 173 -15.77 -4.97 25.26
N GLN A 174 -16.31 -6.00 24.65
CA GLN A 174 -15.77 -6.60 23.46
C GLN A 174 -16.68 -6.34 22.26
N SER A 175 -16.09 -5.93 21.14
CA SER A 175 -16.79 -5.72 19.88
C SER A 175 -16.24 -6.72 18.85
N TYR A 176 -17.15 -7.49 18.26
CA TYR A 176 -16.83 -8.52 17.27
C TYR A 176 -17.36 -8.15 15.89
N ASP A 177 -16.53 -8.31 14.89
CA ASP A 177 -16.88 -8.36 13.47
C ASP A 177 -16.52 -9.75 12.96
N THR A 178 -17.52 -10.54 12.53
CA THR A 178 -17.33 -11.96 12.26
C THR A 178 -17.59 -12.29 10.80
N ALA A 179 -16.66 -12.98 10.17
CA ALA A 179 -16.82 -13.54 8.82
C ALA A 179 -17.34 -14.99 8.86
N PHE A 180 -18.17 -15.34 7.88
CA PHE A 180 -18.80 -16.67 7.79
C PHE A 180 -17.97 -17.71 7.02
N SER A 181 -16.78 -17.39 6.52
CA SER A 181 -16.01 -18.28 5.65
C SER A 181 -14.51 -18.07 5.84
N THR A 182 -13.74 -19.16 5.78
CA THR A 182 -12.27 -19.17 5.83
C THR A 182 -11.60 -19.21 4.46
N ARG A 183 -12.36 -19.11 3.35
CA ARG A 183 -11.78 -19.09 2.01
C ARG A 183 -10.76 -17.94 1.89
N SER A 184 -9.73 -18.12 1.08
CA SER A 184 -8.67 -17.11 0.87
C SER A 184 -9.19 -15.75 0.38
N SER A 185 -10.42 -15.72 -0.14
CA SER A 185 -11.14 -14.50 -0.55
C SER A 185 -12.17 -14.02 0.48
N ALA A 186 -12.26 -14.65 1.66
CA ALA A 186 -13.22 -14.26 2.70
C ALA A 186 -12.64 -13.16 3.61
N ASP A 187 -13.53 -12.39 4.21
CA ASP A 187 -13.18 -11.40 5.20
C ASP A 187 -12.57 -12.04 6.47
N PHE A 188 -11.91 -11.22 7.25
CA PHE A 188 -11.40 -11.63 8.56
C PHE A 188 -12.49 -11.53 9.61
N SER A 189 -12.42 -12.39 10.63
CA SER A 189 -13.06 -12.12 11.90
C SER A 189 -12.13 -11.27 12.75
N ALA A 190 -12.66 -10.25 13.41
CA ALA A 190 -11.92 -9.34 14.26
C ALA A 190 -12.62 -9.14 15.59
N CYS A 191 -11.85 -8.84 16.62
CA CYS A 191 -12.36 -8.40 17.92
C CYS A 191 -11.51 -7.26 18.46
N THR A 192 -12.15 -6.33 19.14
CA THR A 192 -11.50 -5.30 19.95
C THR A 192 -12.04 -5.35 21.37
N THR A 193 -11.14 -5.35 22.35
CA THR A 193 -11.47 -5.34 23.79
C THR A 193 -11.16 -3.98 24.37
N TRP A 194 -12.14 -3.34 24.94
CA TRP A 194 -12.07 -1.98 25.48
C TRP A 194 -12.36 -1.94 26.96
N GLY A 195 -11.50 -1.27 27.71
CA GLY A 195 -11.77 -0.92 29.11
C GLY A 195 -12.39 0.47 29.19
N VAL A 196 -13.55 0.60 29.83
CA VAL A 196 -14.21 1.89 30.08
C VAL A 196 -13.90 2.37 31.50
N PHE A 197 -13.48 3.61 31.61
CA PHE A 197 -13.11 4.24 32.87
C PHE A 197 -13.56 5.71 32.94
N THR A 198 -13.48 6.32 34.10
CA THR A 198 -13.76 7.75 34.27
C THR A 198 -12.46 8.52 34.23
N ALA A 199 -12.28 9.35 33.21
CA ALA A 199 -11.20 10.33 33.14
C ALA A 199 -11.66 11.69 33.65
N ARG A 200 -10.74 12.64 33.78
CA ARG A 200 -11.02 14.02 34.15
C ARG A 200 -10.39 14.95 33.13
N ASP A 201 -11.12 16.01 32.76
CA ASP A 201 -10.61 17.05 31.88
C ASP A 201 -9.70 18.05 32.62
N GLU A 202 -9.21 19.06 31.91
CA GLU A 202 -8.38 20.15 32.48
C GLU A 202 -9.09 20.93 33.58
N SER A 203 -10.43 20.96 33.58
CA SER A 203 -11.28 21.59 34.58
C SER A 203 -11.68 20.64 35.72
N ASN A 204 -11.01 19.44 35.79
CA ASN A 204 -11.30 18.38 36.77
C ASN A 204 -12.71 17.79 36.70
N GLN A 205 -13.42 17.99 35.57
CA GLN A 205 -14.77 17.43 35.37
C GLN A 205 -14.66 15.99 34.89
N PRO A 206 -15.42 15.03 35.44
CA PRO A 206 -15.40 13.64 35.07
C PRO A 206 -16.08 13.43 33.70
N TYR A 207 -15.44 12.62 32.83
CA TYR A 207 -16.03 12.16 31.59
C TYR A 207 -15.69 10.68 31.32
N PRO A 208 -16.55 9.94 30.60
CA PRO A 208 -16.26 8.56 30.25
C PRO A 208 -15.16 8.51 29.17
N ALA A 209 -14.16 7.68 29.42
CA ALA A 209 -13.07 7.40 28.48
C ALA A 209 -12.96 5.89 28.23
N ALA A 210 -12.36 5.50 27.11
CA ALA A 210 -12.12 4.12 26.77
C ALA A 210 -10.64 3.92 26.45
N ILE A 211 -10.09 2.77 26.86
CA ILE A 211 -8.74 2.33 26.54
C ILE A 211 -8.81 1.00 25.79
N LEU A 212 -8.12 0.89 24.67
CA LEU A 212 -7.98 -0.37 23.94
C LEU A 212 -7.03 -1.28 24.73
N LEU A 213 -7.54 -2.43 25.18
CA LEU A 213 -6.81 -3.41 25.95
C LEU A 213 -6.20 -4.50 25.08
N ASP A 214 -6.96 -4.94 24.06
CA ASP A 214 -6.54 -5.98 23.12
C ASP A 214 -7.28 -5.82 21.79
N ALA A 215 -6.64 -6.28 20.71
CA ALA A 215 -7.25 -6.36 19.40
C ALA A 215 -6.64 -7.53 18.59
N TRP A 216 -7.50 -8.31 17.93
CA TRP A 216 -7.06 -9.37 17.04
C TRP A 216 -7.88 -9.40 15.74
N LYS A 217 -7.27 -9.95 14.68
CA LYS A 217 -7.86 -10.12 13.35
C LYS A 217 -7.34 -11.43 12.76
N GLU A 218 -8.22 -12.40 12.60
CA GLU A 218 -7.87 -13.76 12.20
C GLU A 218 -8.92 -14.33 11.23
N ARG A 219 -8.54 -15.31 10.38
CA ARG A 219 -9.48 -16.12 9.61
C ARG A 219 -9.74 -17.41 10.34
N LEU A 220 -10.89 -17.50 10.99
CA LEU A 220 -11.26 -18.64 11.83
C LEU A 220 -12.58 -19.24 11.36
N GLU A 221 -12.69 -20.57 11.41
CA GLU A 221 -13.99 -21.25 11.31
C GLU A 221 -14.77 -21.11 12.61
N TYR A 222 -16.07 -21.28 12.53
CA TYR A 222 -16.96 -21.03 13.67
C TYR A 222 -16.54 -21.73 14.99
N PRO A 223 -16.10 -23.00 15.01
CA PRO A 223 -15.66 -23.63 16.25
C PRO A 223 -14.44 -22.94 16.88
N ASP A 224 -13.46 -22.55 16.06
CA ASP A 224 -12.24 -21.89 16.50
C ASP A 224 -12.50 -20.43 16.86
N LEU A 225 -13.36 -19.74 16.11
CA LEU A 225 -13.81 -18.39 16.43
C LEU A 225 -14.49 -18.34 17.80
N ARG A 226 -15.37 -19.29 18.09
CA ARG A 226 -16.03 -19.39 19.39
C ARG A 226 -15.03 -19.60 20.53
N LYS A 227 -14.05 -20.49 20.35
CA LYS A 227 -12.99 -20.73 21.32
C LYS A 227 -12.15 -19.47 21.52
N ARG A 228 -11.72 -18.83 20.43
CA ARG A 228 -10.93 -17.60 20.48
C ARG A 228 -11.67 -16.47 21.21
N ALA A 229 -12.99 -16.37 21.02
CA ALA A 229 -13.81 -15.38 21.71
C ALA A 229 -13.98 -15.69 23.21
N GLN A 230 -13.89 -16.96 23.61
CA GLN A 230 -13.94 -17.33 25.04
C GLN A 230 -12.61 -17.11 25.75
N ASP A 231 -11.49 -17.16 25.01
CA ASP A 231 -10.12 -17.01 25.53
C ASP A 231 -9.67 -15.54 25.53
N SER A 232 -10.45 -14.60 24.96
CA SER A 232 -10.21 -13.15 24.92
C SER A 232 -10.86 -12.43 26.09
#